data_134b56613bf89ef9d75c4154d56e608a
#
_entry.id   134b56613bf89ef9d75c4154d56e608a
#
_cell.length_a   1.000
_cell.length_b   1.000
_cell.length_c   1.000
_cell.angle_alpha   90.00
_cell.angle_beta   90.00
_cell.angle_gamma   90.00
#
_symmetry.space_group_name_H-M   'P 1'
#
loop_
_entity.id
_entity.type
_entity.pdbx_description
1 polymer ?
#
loop_
_entity_poly.entity_id
_entity_poly.type
_entity_poly.pdbx_seq_one_letter_code
_entity_poly.pdbx_strand_id
1 'polypeptide(L)'
;MLQTEAIPQHGCGTELPETDVLSVVPEAVDRMPRDKLWHAVREAATVTQKVIVGVSGGKDSVALLDICCKTFKSVYPFFMYMVKGLGFQEKYLSVLEHRYGVKFLRIPHWQLSTMYQSGAYRPDNALAMSTPTIKMGDVENYVRDYFQCGWIAFGMMKCESLERNAMIGRSGAVDYDLKKIYPLAEWSPGKVKDYLALNQIPLAPEYRYMKRSFGSLLPECLEMVKDHFPDDYEKIKYIFPYIEAHEARRRYVKQKRKLDESAE
;
A
#
# COMPACT_ATOMS: atom_id res chain seq x y z
N MET A 1 -3.25 19.86 -24.19
CA MET A 1 -2.06 20.49 -23.59
C MET A 1 -2.15 20.25 -22.10
N LEU A 2 -1.46 19.24 -21.61
CA LEU A 2 -1.30 19.01 -20.17
C LEU A 2 -0.08 19.85 -19.76
N GLN A 3 -0.33 20.85 -18.94
CA GLN A 3 0.73 21.61 -18.32
C GLN A 3 1.52 20.66 -17.40
N THR A 4 2.77 20.48 -17.71
CA THR A 4 3.76 19.91 -16.80
C THR A 4 3.98 20.93 -15.70
N GLU A 5 3.26 20.81 -14.59
CA GLU A 5 3.64 21.52 -13.37
C GLU A 5 4.99 21.00 -12.92
N ALA A 6 5.96 21.88 -12.92
CA ALA A 6 7.31 21.65 -12.44
C ALA A 6 7.24 21.23 -10.96
N ILE A 7 7.93 20.16 -10.64
CA ILE A 7 8.16 19.70 -9.27
C ILE A 7 8.85 20.84 -8.51
N PRO A 8 8.30 21.36 -7.40
CA PRO A 8 8.99 22.38 -6.62
C PRO A 8 10.26 21.77 -6.03
N GLN A 9 11.39 22.35 -6.41
CA GLN A 9 12.66 22.12 -5.72
C GLN A 9 12.59 22.86 -4.39
N HIS A 10 12.19 22.18 -3.32
CA HIS A 10 12.39 22.68 -1.98
C HIS A 10 13.83 22.43 -1.54
N GLY A 11 14.70 23.35 -1.88
CA GLY A 11 15.94 23.58 -1.17
C GLY A 11 15.59 24.15 0.20
N CYS A 12 15.73 23.37 1.24
CA CYS A 12 15.88 23.87 2.59
C CYS A 12 17.08 23.16 3.18
N GLY A 13 18.23 23.78 3.05
CA GLY A 13 19.40 23.46 3.82
C GLY A 13 19.16 23.86 5.27
N THR A 14 18.99 22.87 6.13
CA THR A 14 19.39 22.93 7.53
C THR A 14 20.07 21.60 7.80
N GLU A 15 21.40 21.66 7.86
CA GLU A 15 22.24 20.60 8.41
C GLU A 15 21.74 20.31 9.84
N LEU A 16 21.15 19.13 10.01
CA LEU A 16 20.91 18.59 11.33
C LEU A 16 22.24 17.97 11.82
N PRO A 17 22.69 18.27 13.03
CA PRO A 17 23.93 17.76 13.56
C PRO A 17 23.92 16.24 13.63
N GLU A 18 24.98 15.61 13.16
CA GLU A 18 25.33 14.22 13.48
C GLU A 18 25.52 14.12 14.98
N THR A 19 24.51 13.62 15.68
CA THR A 19 24.67 13.24 17.07
C THR A 19 24.42 11.75 17.21
N ASP A 20 25.49 11.06 17.54
CA ASP A 20 25.64 9.80 18.25
C ASP A 20 24.54 8.74 18.07
N VAL A 21 24.85 7.77 17.22
CA VAL A 21 24.18 6.46 17.17
C VAL A 21 24.75 5.61 18.33
N LEU A 22 24.33 5.88 19.57
CA LEU A 22 24.52 4.95 20.68
C LEU A 22 23.33 4.99 21.64
N SER A 23 22.67 3.83 21.74
CA SER A 23 21.88 3.36 22.89
C SER A 23 20.72 4.24 23.37
N VAL A 24 19.63 4.27 22.63
CA VAL A 24 18.31 4.38 23.27
C VAL A 24 17.42 3.34 22.63
N VAL A 25 17.34 2.16 23.26
CA VAL A 25 16.22 1.24 23.04
C VAL A 25 14.97 2.05 23.42
N PRO A 26 14.05 2.34 22.50
CA PRO A 26 12.90 3.15 22.86
C PRO A 26 12.13 2.46 23.99
N GLU A 27 11.70 3.18 25.02
CA GLU A 27 10.81 2.66 26.09
C GLU A 27 9.63 1.86 25.55
N ALA A 28 9.19 2.14 24.31
CA ALA A 28 8.16 1.42 23.61
C ALA A 28 8.53 -0.05 23.34
N VAL A 29 9.80 -0.38 23.10
CA VAL A 29 10.25 -1.75 22.81
C VAL A 29 10.20 -2.61 24.08
N ASP A 30 10.55 -2.06 25.23
CA ASP A 30 10.48 -2.77 26.53
C ASP A 30 9.04 -3.08 26.94
N ARG A 31 8.08 -2.29 26.49
CA ARG A 31 6.64 -2.50 26.75
C ARG A 31 5.97 -3.46 25.77
N MET A 32 6.64 -3.87 24.69
CA MET A 32 6.07 -4.82 23.72
C MET A 32 6.06 -6.24 24.29
N PRO A 33 5.01 -7.02 23.97
CA PRO A 33 4.97 -8.44 24.31
C PRO A 33 6.23 -9.16 23.80
N ARG A 34 6.81 -10.04 24.65
CA ARG A 34 8.01 -10.81 24.28
C ARG A 34 7.71 -12.06 23.47
N ASP A 35 6.49 -12.19 22.98
CA ASP A 35 6.10 -13.31 22.13
C ASP A 35 6.68 -13.23 20.71
N LYS A 36 6.48 -14.31 19.96
CA LYS A 36 7.00 -14.46 18.60
C LYS A 36 6.40 -13.44 17.61
N LEU A 37 5.17 -12.97 17.86
CA LEU A 37 4.48 -12.05 16.97
C LEU A 37 5.18 -10.68 16.88
N TRP A 38 5.83 -10.27 17.95
CA TRP A 38 6.52 -8.97 18.04
C TRP A 38 8.03 -9.04 17.80
N HIS A 39 8.55 -10.23 17.52
CA HIS A 39 9.99 -10.43 17.33
C HIS A 39 10.57 -9.50 16.24
N ALA A 40 9.98 -9.53 15.05
CA ALA A 40 10.44 -8.72 13.93
C ALA A 40 10.41 -7.20 14.21
N VAL A 41 9.40 -6.75 14.96
CA VAL A 41 9.27 -5.32 15.33
C VAL A 41 10.37 -4.93 16.29
N ARG A 42 10.60 -5.76 17.34
CA ARG A 42 11.69 -5.50 18.31
C ARG A 42 13.05 -5.51 17.64
N GLU A 43 13.32 -6.51 16.81
CA GLU A 43 14.57 -6.61 16.06
C GLU A 43 14.79 -5.37 15.17
N ALA A 44 13.79 -4.99 14.39
CA ALA A 44 13.87 -3.81 13.54
C ALA A 44 14.13 -2.51 14.31
N ALA A 45 13.53 -2.37 15.50
CA ALA A 45 13.72 -1.19 16.35
C ALA A 45 15.14 -1.06 16.90
N THR A 46 15.94 -2.14 16.90
CA THR A 46 17.37 -2.07 17.29
C THR A 46 18.26 -1.55 16.17
N VAL A 47 17.80 -1.62 14.90
CA VAL A 47 18.63 -1.26 13.73
C VAL A 47 18.22 0.06 13.09
N THR A 48 17.02 0.55 13.34
CA THR A 48 16.56 1.83 12.78
C THR A 48 15.54 2.53 13.69
N GLN A 49 15.56 3.86 13.66
CA GLN A 49 14.53 4.70 14.29
C GLN A 49 13.59 5.35 13.25
N LYS A 50 13.90 5.17 11.96
CA LYS A 50 13.14 5.73 10.83
C LYS A 50 12.68 4.60 9.94
N VAL A 51 11.41 4.62 9.52
CA VAL A 51 10.87 3.60 8.63
C VAL A 51 9.86 4.18 7.64
N ILE A 52 9.97 3.74 6.40
CA ILE A 52 8.96 3.98 5.37
C ILE A 52 7.92 2.86 5.48
N VAL A 53 6.64 3.19 5.35
CA VAL A 53 5.55 2.22 5.48
C VAL A 53 4.67 2.23 4.24
N GLY A 54 4.60 1.10 3.53
CA GLY A 54 3.67 0.92 2.42
C GLY A 54 2.25 0.65 2.94
N VAL A 55 1.32 1.56 2.69
CA VAL A 55 -0.06 1.45 3.17
C VAL A 55 -1.01 1.38 1.97
N SER A 56 -1.68 0.24 1.82
CA SER A 56 -2.67 0.03 0.75
C SER A 56 -4.12 0.36 1.15
N GLY A 57 -4.35 0.80 2.39
CA GLY A 57 -5.69 0.93 2.98
C GLY A 57 -6.30 -0.40 3.46
N GLY A 58 -5.63 -1.53 3.19
CA GLY A 58 -6.03 -2.84 3.69
C GLY A 58 -5.75 -3.01 5.18
N LYS A 59 -6.53 -3.89 5.84
CA LYS A 59 -6.43 -4.16 7.29
C LYS A 59 -4.99 -4.42 7.76
N ASP A 60 -4.21 -5.16 6.96
CA ASP A 60 -2.85 -5.56 7.32
C ASP A 60 -1.89 -4.38 7.27
N SER A 61 -1.99 -3.55 6.22
CA SER A 61 -1.17 -2.35 6.07
C SER A 61 -1.50 -1.27 7.09
N VAL A 62 -2.74 -1.21 7.56
CA VAL A 62 -3.17 -0.26 8.59
C VAL A 62 -2.73 -0.71 9.98
N ALA A 63 -2.81 -2.02 10.29
CA ALA A 63 -2.21 -2.57 11.49
C ALA A 63 -0.69 -2.35 11.53
N LEU A 64 -0.02 -2.55 10.39
CA LEU A 64 1.40 -2.25 10.23
C LEU A 64 1.70 -0.78 10.54
N LEU A 65 0.92 0.15 10.00
CA LEU A 65 1.10 1.58 10.23
C LEU A 65 1.01 1.91 11.73
N ASP A 66 -0.01 1.39 12.41
CA ASP A 66 -0.20 1.60 13.86
C ASP A 66 0.99 1.06 14.67
N ILE A 67 1.42 -0.16 14.36
CA ILE A 67 2.60 -0.77 15.00
C ILE A 67 3.85 0.08 14.77
N CYS A 68 4.08 0.51 13.54
CA CYS A 68 5.24 1.34 13.22
C CYS A 68 5.20 2.69 13.92
N CYS A 69 4.05 3.37 13.96
CA CYS A 69 3.89 4.65 14.66
C CYS A 69 4.09 4.55 16.19
N LYS A 70 3.81 3.39 16.77
CA LYS A 70 4.05 3.11 18.18
C LYS A 70 5.51 2.73 18.50
N THR A 71 6.28 2.32 17.48
CA THR A 71 7.62 1.73 17.66
C THR A 71 8.74 2.68 17.24
N PHE A 72 8.61 3.30 16.09
CA PHE A 72 9.68 4.09 15.48
C PHE A 72 9.48 5.59 15.75
N LYS A 73 10.59 6.33 15.88
CA LYS A 73 10.54 7.80 16.08
C LYS A 73 10.01 8.55 14.88
N SER A 74 10.30 8.05 13.66
CA SER A 74 9.88 8.68 12.42
C SER A 74 9.28 7.65 11.47
N VAL A 75 8.03 7.86 11.08
CA VAL A 75 7.30 6.98 10.18
C VAL A 75 6.86 7.77 8.95
N TYR A 76 7.22 7.25 7.79
CA TYR A 76 6.98 7.88 6.48
C TYR A 76 6.03 7.01 5.66
N PRO A 77 4.71 7.17 5.78
CA PRO A 77 3.78 6.36 5.03
C PRO A 77 3.66 6.82 3.59
N PHE A 78 3.55 5.86 2.66
CA PHE A 78 3.16 6.12 1.28
C PHE A 78 1.96 5.26 0.87
N PHE A 79 1.17 5.81 -0.04
CA PHE A 79 -0.01 5.18 -0.61
C PHE A 79 0.08 5.20 -2.13
N MET A 80 -0.13 4.04 -2.75
CA MET A 80 -0.16 3.90 -4.21
C MET A 80 -1.60 3.88 -4.71
N TYR A 81 -1.99 4.88 -5.50
CA TYR A 81 -3.34 4.99 -6.05
C TYR A 81 -3.43 4.42 -7.47
N MET A 82 -4.59 3.80 -7.78
CA MET A 82 -4.95 3.43 -9.16
C MET A 82 -5.56 4.63 -9.90
N VAL A 83 -6.34 5.43 -9.21
CA VAL A 83 -6.89 6.71 -9.68
C VAL A 83 -6.67 7.75 -8.61
N LYS A 84 -6.06 8.88 -8.98
CA LYS A 84 -5.74 9.97 -8.06
C LYS A 84 -7.01 10.63 -7.55
N GLY A 85 -7.10 10.84 -6.24
CA GLY A 85 -8.13 11.68 -5.61
C GLY A 85 -9.52 11.02 -5.54
N LEU A 86 -9.60 9.68 -5.40
CA LEU A 86 -10.85 9.02 -5.05
C LEU A 86 -11.28 9.44 -3.64
N GLY A 87 -12.47 10.05 -3.54
CA GLY A 87 -12.95 10.71 -2.32
C GLY A 87 -13.02 9.79 -1.12
N PHE A 88 -13.46 8.52 -1.30
CA PHE A 88 -13.52 7.57 -0.22
C PHE A 88 -12.13 7.18 0.31
N GLN A 89 -11.13 7.06 -0.58
CA GLN A 89 -9.75 6.79 -0.20
C GLN A 89 -9.11 8.00 0.50
N GLU A 90 -9.25 9.20 -0.08
CA GLU A 90 -8.67 10.42 0.48
C GLU A 90 -9.24 10.74 1.88
N LYS A 91 -10.55 10.56 2.08
CA LYS A 91 -11.18 10.71 3.40
C LYS A 91 -10.58 9.73 4.42
N TYR A 92 -10.37 8.48 4.01
CA TYR A 92 -9.78 7.49 4.90
C TYR A 92 -8.30 7.78 5.21
N LEU A 93 -7.51 8.15 4.21
CA LEU A 93 -6.12 8.56 4.42
C LEU A 93 -6.04 9.76 5.37
N SER A 94 -6.94 10.74 5.23
CA SER A 94 -7.00 11.90 6.13
C SER A 94 -7.31 11.51 7.59
N VAL A 95 -8.17 10.50 7.80
CA VAL A 95 -8.43 9.94 9.14
C VAL A 95 -7.15 9.32 9.73
N LEU A 96 -6.40 8.56 8.93
CA LEU A 96 -5.13 7.96 9.38
C LEU A 96 -4.06 9.05 9.62
N GLU A 97 -3.96 10.04 8.75
CA GLU A 97 -3.05 11.19 8.92
C GLU A 97 -3.30 11.92 10.23
N HIS A 98 -4.57 12.20 10.54
CA HIS A 98 -4.97 12.85 11.78
C HIS A 98 -4.67 11.97 13.01
N ARG A 99 -5.00 10.67 12.93
CA ARG A 99 -4.81 9.73 14.03
C ARG A 99 -3.36 9.57 14.45
N TYR A 100 -2.45 9.50 13.47
CA TYR A 100 -1.03 9.20 13.72
C TYR A 100 -0.11 10.42 13.62
N GLY A 101 -0.63 11.59 13.27
CA GLY A 101 0.19 12.79 13.10
C GLY A 101 1.18 12.70 11.94
N VAL A 102 0.89 11.89 10.92
CA VAL A 102 1.75 11.66 9.75
C VAL A 102 1.15 12.23 8.48
N LYS A 103 1.96 12.35 7.42
CA LYS A 103 1.48 12.72 6.08
C LYS A 103 1.82 11.63 5.09
N PHE A 104 0.83 11.21 4.30
CA PHE A 104 1.03 10.22 3.25
C PHE A 104 1.65 10.85 2.00
N LEU A 105 2.71 10.23 1.50
CA LEU A 105 3.12 10.42 0.11
C LEU A 105 2.17 9.62 -0.78
N ARG A 106 1.47 10.31 -1.69
CA ARG A 106 0.54 9.70 -2.64
C ARG A 106 1.21 9.58 -4.00
N ILE A 107 1.41 8.36 -4.47
CA ILE A 107 2.09 8.08 -5.75
C ILE A 107 1.24 7.15 -6.63
N PRO A 108 1.43 7.19 -7.95
CA PRO A 108 0.77 6.24 -8.84
C PRO A 108 1.18 4.80 -8.53
N HIS A 109 0.23 3.86 -8.63
CA HIS A 109 0.53 2.46 -8.48
C HIS A 109 1.41 1.97 -9.65
N TRP A 110 2.45 1.20 -9.36
CA TRP A 110 3.41 0.74 -10.37
C TRP A 110 2.76 0.00 -11.55
N GLN A 111 1.67 -0.74 -11.32
CA GLN A 111 0.92 -1.44 -12.37
C GLN A 111 0.26 -0.51 -13.39
N LEU A 112 0.06 0.77 -13.07
CA LEU A 112 -0.54 1.73 -14.01
C LEU A 112 0.29 1.88 -15.29
N SER A 113 1.61 1.78 -15.22
CA SER A 113 2.48 1.82 -16.39
C SER A 113 2.11 0.72 -17.40
N THR A 114 1.99 -0.52 -16.91
CA THR A 114 1.60 -1.67 -17.74
C THR A 114 0.14 -1.57 -18.23
N MET A 115 -0.76 -1.05 -17.39
CA MET A 115 -2.15 -0.84 -17.78
C MET A 115 -2.28 0.19 -18.91
N TYR A 116 -1.51 1.28 -18.86
CA TYR A 116 -1.49 2.27 -19.93
C TYR A 116 -0.90 1.71 -21.22
N GLN A 117 0.19 0.94 -21.13
CA GLN A 117 0.83 0.30 -22.28
C GLN A 117 -0.08 -0.74 -22.94
N SER A 118 -0.92 -1.44 -22.17
CA SER A 118 -1.79 -2.50 -22.70
C SER A 118 -2.95 -2.00 -23.55
N GLY A 119 -3.29 -0.70 -23.48
CA GLY A 119 -4.48 -0.14 -24.16
C GLY A 119 -5.82 -0.69 -23.67
N ALA A 120 -5.83 -1.57 -22.64
CA ALA A 120 -7.03 -2.32 -22.24
C ALA A 120 -8.16 -1.44 -21.69
N TYR A 121 -7.82 -0.33 -21.07
CA TYR A 121 -8.78 0.53 -20.36
C TYR A 121 -8.92 1.92 -20.99
N ARG A 122 -8.08 2.27 -21.94
CA ARG A 122 -8.09 3.57 -22.61
C ARG A 122 -7.50 3.45 -24.02
N PRO A 123 -7.78 4.44 -24.92
CA PRO A 123 -7.20 4.46 -26.25
C PRO A 123 -5.67 4.40 -26.19
N ASP A 124 -5.12 3.63 -27.10
CA ASP A 124 -3.70 3.63 -27.38
C ASP A 124 -3.26 4.99 -27.94
N ASN A 125 -2.16 5.53 -27.42
CA ASN A 125 -1.61 6.78 -27.90
C ASN A 125 -0.07 6.80 -27.71
N ALA A 126 0.59 7.72 -28.38
CA ALA A 126 2.06 7.86 -28.34
C ALA A 126 2.62 8.03 -26.91
N LEU A 127 1.88 8.69 -26.01
CA LEU A 127 2.28 8.85 -24.62
C LEU A 127 2.25 7.51 -23.87
N ALA A 128 1.21 6.71 -24.09
CA ALA A 128 1.11 5.39 -23.47
C ALA A 128 2.24 4.47 -23.96
N MET A 129 2.55 4.50 -25.27
CA MET A 129 3.64 3.73 -25.86
C MET A 129 5.03 4.14 -25.36
N SER A 130 5.22 5.42 -25.07
CA SER A 130 6.49 5.94 -24.55
C SER A 130 6.66 5.83 -23.03
N THR A 131 5.61 5.43 -22.29
CA THR A 131 5.67 5.28 -20.84
C THR A 131 6.55 4.08 -20.47
N PRO A 132 7.61 4.24 -19.67
CA PRO A 132 8.44 3.11 -19.25
C PRO A 132 7.67 2.19 -18.31
N THR A 133 8.01 0.91 -18.32
CA THR A 133 7.47 -0.05 -17.36
C THR A 133 8.04 0.22 -15.96
N ILE A 134 7.20 0.56 -15.02
CA ILE A 134 7.55 0.76 -13.61
C ILE A 134 7.37 -0.56 -12.87
N LYS A 135 8.34 -0.92 -12.04
CA LYS A 135 8.28 -2.10 -11.14
C LYS A 135 8.22 -1.65 -9.69
N MET A 136 7.87 -2.57 -8.80
CA MET A 136 7.84 -2.27 -7.36
C MET A 136 9.21 -1.81 -6.82
N GLY A 137 10.31 -2.35 -7.33
CA GLY A 137 11.66 -1.91 -6.97
C GLY A 137 11.94 -0.44 -7.30
N ASP A 138 11.40 0.06 -8.41
CA ASP A 138 11.55 1.48 -8.79
C ASP A 138 10.78 2.38 -7.80
N VAL A 139 9.59 1.94 -7.36
CA VAL A 139 8.82 2.62 -6.31
C VAL A 139 9.59 2.63 -4.99
N GLU A 140 10.16 1.49 -4.59
CA GLU A 140 10.96 1.39 -3.37
C GLU A 140 12.17 2.34 -3.39
N ASN A 141 12.88 2.41 -4.50
CA ASN A 141 14.00 3.34 -4.65
C ASN A 141 13.53 4.79 -4.58
N TYR A 142 12.45 5.11 -5.29
CA TYR A 142 11.89 6.46 -5.28
C TYR A 142 11.48 6.92 -3.87
N VAL A 143 10.78 6.08 -3.10
CA VAL A 143 10.35 6.49 -1.75
C VAL A 143 11.51 6.55 -0.76
N ARG A 144 12.57 5.72 -0.94
CA ARG A 144 13.80 5.83 -0.16
C ARG A 144 14.52 7.16 -0.40
N ASP A 145 14.65 7.53 -1.65
CA ASP A 145 15.27 8.79 -2.04
C ASP A 145 14.43 10.00 -1.59
N TYR A 146 13.11 9.92 -1.75
CA TYR A 146 12.21 11.00 -1.34
C TYR A 146 12.26 11.27 0.18
N PHE A 147 12.24 10.21 0.99
CA PHE A 147 12.22 10.33 2.46
C PHE A 147 13.62 10.32 3.08
N GLN A 148 14.66 10.13 2.31
CA GLN A 148 16.03 9.94 2.81
C GLN A 148 16.06 8.89 3.94
N CYS A 149 15.42 7.74 3.69
CA CYS A 149 15.27 6.65 4.63
C CYS A 149 15.48 5.31 3.94
N GLY A 150 16.40 4.50 4.44
CA GLY A 150 16.74 3.23 3.80
C GLY A 150 15.77 2.09 4.11
N TRP A 151 15.11 2.09 5.26
CA TRP A 151 14.28 0.97 5.71
C TRP A 151 12.82 1.10 5.30
N ILE A 152 12.25 0.02 4.73
CA ILE A 152 10.83 -0.06 4.35
C ILE A 152 10.15 -1.22 5.07
N ALA A 153 8.98 -0.98 5.65
CA ALA A 153 8.13 -2.00 6.24
C ALA A 153 6.93 -2.34 5.33
N PHE A 154 6.64 -3.63 5.22
CA PHE A 154 5.50 -4.18 4.49
C PHE A 154 4.67 -5.10 5.37
N GLY A 155 3.34 -5.01 5.25
CA GLY A 155 2.37 -5.81 6.01
C GLY A 155 2.17 -7.23 5.47
N MET A 156 3.24 -7.91 5.08
CA MET A 156 3.19 -9.27 4.55
C MET A 156 3.24 -10.30 5.68
N MET A 157 2.46 -11.37 5.55
CA MET A 157 2.44 -12.51 6.47
C MET A 157 2.88 -13.79 5.74
N LYS A 158 3.62 -14.65 6.43
CA LYS A 158 4.05 -15.97 5.90
C LYS A 158 2.86 -16.86 5.52
N CYS A 159 1.77 -16.76 6.25
CA CYS A 159 0.58 -17.59 6.04
C CYS A 159 -0.26 -17.24 4.79
N GLU A 160 0.05 -16.14 4.09
CA GLU A 160 -0.76 -15.68 2.95
C GLU A 160 -0.46 -16.41 1.63
N SER A 161 0.78 -16.86 1.44
CA SER A 161 1.16 -17.68 0.28
C SER A 161 2.46 -18.42 0.52
N LEU A 162 2.67 -19.51 -0.25
CA LEU A 162 3.94 -20.26 -0.24
C LEU A 162 5.12 -19.38 -0.65
N GLU A 163 4.92 -18.49 -1.62
CA GLU A 163 5.96 -17.56 -2.08
C GLU A 163 6.41 -16.62 -0.97
N ARG A 164 5.45 -16.01 -0.23
CA ARG A 164 5.76 -15.12 0.90
C ARG A 164 6.43 -15.88 2.03
N ASN A 165 5.97 -17.10 2.32
CA ASN A 165 6.60 -17.94 3.33
C ASN A 165 8.05 -18.26 2.96
N ALA A 166 8.30 -18.65 1.71
CA ALA A 166 9.64 -18.96 1.23
C ALA A 166 10.54 -17.71 1.18
N MET A 167 10.00 -16.57 0.76
CA MET A 167 10.74 -15.30 0.72
C MET A 167 11.17 -14.88 2.12
N ILE A 168 10.20 -14.73 3.05
CA ILE A 168 10.49 -14.31 4.43
C ILE A 168 11.29 -15.39 5.18
N GLY A 169 11.12 -16.67 4.83
CA GLY A 169 11.90 -17.75 5.40
C GLY A 169 13.38 -17.71 5.04
N ARG A 170 13.72 -17.20 3.86
CA ARG A 170 15.12 -17.05 3.40
C ARG A 170 15.81 -15.81 3.95
N SER A 171 15.13 -14.66 3.92
CA SER A 171 15.71 -13.37 4.33
C SER A 171 15.55 -13.07 5.82
N GLY A 172 14.66 -13.79 6.51
CA GLY A 172 14.18 -13.40 7.83
C GLY A 172 13.06 -12.34 7.77
N ALA A 173 12.47 -12.04 8.91
CA ALA A 173 11.46 -10.99 9.04
C ALA A 173 12.08 -9.58 9.04
N VAL A 174 13.38 -9.49 9.22
CA VAL A 174 14.22 -8.30 9.01
C VAL A 174 15.26 -8.67 7.97
N ASP A 175 15.11 -8.16 6.77
CA ASP A 175 16.02 -8.35 5.64
C ASP A 175 17.05 -7.23 5.64
N TYR A 176 18.24 -7.50 6.10
CA TYR A 176 19.32 -6.51 6.23
C TYR A 176 19.93 -6.11 4.89
N ASP A 177 19.95 -7.01 3.91
CA ASP A 177 20.51 -6.74 2.58
C ASP A 177 19.61 -5.79 1.80
N LEU A 178 18.31 -6.06 1.79
CA LEU A 178 17.32 -5.22 1.10
C LEU A 178 16.77 -4.10 1.99
N LYS A 179 17.14 -4.04 3.27
CA LYS A 179 16.61 -3.10 4.27
C LYS A 179 15.08 -3.11 4.30
N LYS A 180 14.50 -4.32 4.37
CA LYS A 180 13.05 -4.56 4.43
C LYS A 180 12.67 -5.17 5.77
N ILE A 181 11.50 -4.78 6.26
CA ILE A 181 10.95 -5.28 7.51
C ILE A 181 9.56 -5.85 7.25
N TYR A 182 9.28 -7.01 7.81
CA TYR A 182 7.99 -7.69 7.75
C TYR A 182 7.41 -7.88 9.17
N PRO A 183 6.95 -6.82 9.82
CA PRO A 183 6.50 -6.86 11.22
C PRO A 183 5.37 -7.87 11.48
N LEU A 184 4.56 -8.15 10.46
CA LEU A 184 3.45 -9.09 10.54
C LEU A 184 3.81 -10.51 10.06
N ALA A 185 5.09 -10.82 9.87
CA ALA A 185 5.54 -12.10 9.30
C ALA A 185 4.94 -13.33 9.97
N GLU A 186 4.85 -13.35 11.30
CA GLU A 186 4.35 -14.46 12.11
C GLU A 186 2.87 -14.30 12.50
N TRP A 187 2.21 -13.26 12.01
CA TRP A 187 0.80 -13.02 12.30
C TRP A 187 -0.11 -13.85 11.41
N SER A 188 -1.39 -13.92 11.80
CA SER A 188 -2.47 -14.46 10.98
C SER A 188 -3.54 -13.38 10.73
N PRO A 189 -4.39 -13.54 9.71
CA PRO A 189 -5.48 -12.61 9.43
C PRO A 189 -6.43 -12.40 10.63
N GLY A 190 -6.62 -13.44 11.47
CA GLY A 190 -7.37 -13.34 12.71
C GLY A 190 -6.70 -12.42 13.72
N LYS A 191 -5.41 -12.63 13.97
CA LYS A 191 -4.62 -11.78 14.88
C LYS A 191 -4.59 -10.32 14.48
N VAL A 192 -4.53 -10.03 13.16
CA VAL A 192 -4.62 -8.66 12.67
C VAL A 192 -5.99 -8.06 12.99
N LYS A 193 -7.09 -8.80 12.79
CA LYS A 193 -8.44 -8.32 13.13
C LYS A 193 -8.60 -8.04 14.62
N ASP A 194 -8.12 -8.97 15.47
CA ASP A 194 -8.15 -8.81 16.93
C ASP A 194 -7.37 -7.57 17.37
N TYR A 195 -6.18 -7.35 16.77
CA TYR A 195 -5.36 -6.19 17.03
C TYR A 195 -6.05 -4.87 16.65
N LEU A 196 -6.64 -4.82 15.45
CA LEU A 196 -7.38 -3.63 14.99
C LEU A 196 -8.57 -3.32 15.88
N ALA A 197 -9.34 -4.35 16.28
CA ALA A 197 -10.48 -4.20 17.19
C ALA A 197 -10.05 -3.71 18.58
N LEU A 198 -9.03 -4.33 19.17
CA LEU A 198 -8.49 -3.96 20.48
C LEU A 198 -7.98 -2.52 20.52
N ASN A 199 -7.34 -2.06 19.44
CA ASN A 199 -6.80 -0.70 19.35
C ASN A 199 -7.78 0.29 18.72
N GLN A 200 -9.05 -0.10 18.48
CA GLN A 200 -10.10 0.75 17.91
C GLN A 200 -9.64 1.46 16.62
N ILE A 201 -8.97 0.71 15.75
CA ILE A 201 -8.46 1.24 14.48
C ILE A 201 -9.56 1.09 13.43
N PRO A 202 -10.03 2.20 12.82
CA PRO A 202 -11.08 2.12 11.82
C PRO A 202 -10.56 1.46 10.54
N LEU A 203 -11.40 0.63 9.92
CA LEU A 203 -11.16 0.12 8.58
C LEU A 203 -11.66 1.09 7.52
N ALA A 204 -11.13 0.98 6.31
CA ALA A 204 -11.55 1.77 5.16
C ALA A 204 -13.06 1.57 4.87
N PRO A 205 -13.75 2.62 4.37
CA PRO A 205 -15.22 2.58 4.19
C PRO A 205 -15.70 1.42 3.32
N GLU A 206 -14.94 1.05 2.32
CA GLU A 206 -15.26 -0.03 1.39
C GLU A 206 -15.29 -1.42 2.03
N TYR A 207 -14.68 -1.61 3.21
CA TYR A 207 -14.77 -2.87 3.96
C TYR A 207 -16.21 -3.24 4.36
N ARG A 208 -17.10 -2.25 4.47
CA ARG A 208 -18.53 -2.48 4.73
C ARG A 208 -19.19 -3.30 3.62
N TYR A 209 -18.70 -3.14 2.40
CA TYR A 209 -19.29 -3.68 1.18
C TYR A 209 -18.54 -4.90 0.65
N MET A 210 -17.20 -4.84 0.62
CA MET A 210 -16.36 -5.88 0.00
C MET A 210 -15.60 -6.76 1.00
N LYS A 211 -15.54 -6.40 2.29
CA LYS A 211 -14.70 -7.03 3.32
C LYS A 211 -13.20 -7.01 3.00
N ARG A 212 -12.79 -6.17 2.07
CA ARG A 212 -11.41 -5.89 1.66
C ARG A 212 -11.24 -4.45 1.20
N SER A 213 -10.00 -3.96 1.06
CA SER A 213 -9.72 -2.64 0.50
C SER A 213 -9.87 -2.62 -1.02
N PHE A 214 -10.11 -1.42 -1.56
CA PHE A 214 -10.05 -1.16 -2.99
C PHE A 214 -8.58 -1.11 -3.43
N GLY A 215 -8.13 -2.15 -4.13
CA GLY A 215 -6.74 -2.26 -4.58
C GLY A 215 -6.59 -2.52 -6.08
N SER A 216 -7.70 -2.56 -6.83
CA SER A 216 -7.67 -2.90 -8.25
C SER A 216 -8.93 -2.46 -8.98
N LEU A 217 -8.87 -2.43 -10.32
CA LEU A 217 -10.01 -2.18 -11.21
C LEU A 217 -10.73 -3.49 -11.61
N LEU A 218 -10.86 -4.43 -10.70
CA LEU A 218 -11.64 -5.64 -10.90
C LEU A 218 -13.14 -5.33 -10.87
N PRO A 219 -13.98 -6.10 -11.58
CA PRO A 219 -15.42 -5.82 -11.70
C PRO A 219 -16.13 -5.64 -10.35
N GLU A 220 -15.85 -6.48 -9.36
CA GLU A 220 -16.45 -6.38 -8.05
C GLU A 220 -16.04 -5.12 -7.28
N CYS A 221 -14.83 -4.61 -7.53
CA CYS A 221 -14.38 -3.33 -6.97
C CYS A 221 -15.09 -2.15 -7.65
N LEU A 222 -15.25 -2.24 -8.97
CA LEU A 222 -15.91 -1.20 -9.77
C LEU A 222 -17.41 -1.14 -9.50
N GLU A 223 -18.09 -2.28 -9.38
CA GLU A 223 -19.50 -2.36 -8.97
C GLU A 223 -19.70 -1.69 -7.61
N MET A 224 -18.87 -2.02 -6.63
CA MET A 224 -18.93 -1.39 -5.30
C MET A 224 -18.74 0.14 -5.38
N VAL A 225 -17.75 0.63 -6.16
CA VAL A 225 -17.54 2.07 -6.30
C VAL A 225 -18.71 2.72 -7.01
N LYS A 226 -19.25 2.11 -8.05
CA LYS A 226 -20.42 2.59 -8.80
C LYS A 226 -21.65 2.73 -7.90
N ASP A 227 -21.91 1.74 -7.04
CA ASP A 227 -23.09 1.68 -6.20
C ASP A 227 -23.01 2.61 -4.98
N HIS A 228 -21.80 2.81 -4.42
CA HIS A 228 -21.65 3.49 -3.14
C HIS A 228 -20.84 4.79 -3.20
N PHE A 229 -20.10 5.01 -4.29
CA PHE A 229 -19.25 6.20 -4.50
C PHE A 229 -19.35 6.69 -5.95
N PRO A 230 -20.53 7.08 -6.45
CA PRO A 230 -20.76 7.37 -7.87
C PRO A 230 -19.86 8.47 -8.42
N ASP A 231 -19.57 9.51 -7.64
CA ASP A 231 -18.65 10.60 -8.05
C ASP A 231 -17.23 10.07 -8.29
N ASP A 232 -16.78 9.10 -7.50
CA ASP A 232 -15.48 8.47 -7.68
C ASP A 232 -15.49 7.50 -8.86
N TYR A 233 -16.61 6.86 -9.15
CA TYR A 233 -16.77 6.04 -10.35
C TYR A 233 -16.63 6.89 -11.63
N GLU A 234 -17.19 8.09 -11.67
CA GLU A 234 -17.00 9.01 -12.81
C GLU A 234 -15.53 9.44 -12.97
N LYS A 235 -14.78 9.62 -11.89
CA LYS A 235 -13.33 9.86 -11.98
C LYS A 235 -12.58 8.66 -12.57
N ILE A 236 -12.98 7.43 -12.19
CA ILE A 236 -12.41 6.21 -12.77
C ILE A 236 -12.67 6.16 -14.27
N LYS A 237 -13.91 6.42 -14.71
CA LYS A 237 -14.29 6.44 -16.14
C LYS A 237 -13.54 7.52 -16.92
N TYR A 238 -13.31 8.68 -16.33
CA TYR A 238 -12.52 9.74 -16.97
C TYR A 238 -11.07 9.30 -17.25
N ILE A 239 -10.45 8.61 -16.31
CA ILE A 239 -9.07 8.10 -16.48
C ILE A 239 -9.03 6.86 -17.38
N PHE A 240 -10.04 5.99 -17.27
CA PHE A 240 -10.14 4.72 -17.96
C PHE A 240 -11.45 4.62 -18.78
N PRO A 241 -11.58 5.34 -19.90
CA PRO A 241 -12.84 5.46 -20.63
C PRO A 241 -13.40 4.12 -21.18
N TYR A 242 -12.55 3.08 -21.31
CA TYR A 242 -12.98 1.76 -21.75
C TYR A 242 -13.31 0.79 -20.62
N ILE A 243 -13.39 1.29 -19.38
CA ILE A 243 -13.61 0.43 -18.19
C ILE A 243 -14.93 -0.33 -18.29
N GLU A 244 -16.01 0.29 -18.75
CA GLU A 244 -17.32 -0.34 -18.90
C GLU A 244 -17.33 -1.41 -20.00
N ALA A 245 -16.66 -1.17 -21.12
CA ALA A 245 -16.51 -2.15 -22.19
C ALA A 245 -15.69 -3.37 -21.73
N HIS A 246 -14.65 -3.12 -20.95
CA HIS A 246 -13.83 -4.18 -20.34
C HIS A 246 -14.63 -5.03 -19.34
N GLU A 247 -15.46 -4.42 -18.51
CA GLU A 247 -16.39 -5.10 -17.61
C GLU A 247 -17.40 -5.96 -18.37
N ALA A 248 -18.05 -5.39 -19.41
CA ALA A 248 -19.02 -6.10 -20.24
C ALA A 248 -18.39 -7.34 -20.90
N ARG A 249 -17.20 -7.21 -21.46
CA ARG A 249 -16.43 -8.33 -22.03
C ARG A 249 -16.17 -9.43 -21.00
N ARG A 250 -15.74 -9.07 -19.78
CA ARG A 250 -15.45 -10.06 -18.71
C ARG A 250 -16.72 -10.79 -18.27
N ARG A 251 -17.86 -10.08 -18.12
CA ARG A 251 -19.16 -10.68 -17.78
C ARG A 251 -19.56 -11.69 -18.84
N TYR A 252 -19.46 -11.32 -20.11
CA TYR A 252 -19.78 -12.22 -21.24
C TYR A 252 -18.93 -13.49 -21.22
N VAL A 253 -17.61 -13.37 -21.09
CA VAL A 253 -16.70 -14.53 -21.04
C VAL A 253 -17.00 -15.44 -19.85
N LYS A 254 -17.31 -14.87 -18.67
CA LYS A 254 -17.68 -15.64 -17.48
C LYS A 254 -19.01 -16.39 -17.67
N GLN A 255 -19.98 -15.74 -18.30
CA GLN A 255 -21.28 -16.36 -18.61
C GLN A 255 -21.14 -17.49 -19.62
N LYS A 256 -20.35 -17.28 -20.68
CA LYS A 256 -20.09 -18.31 -21.69
C LYS A 256 -19.43 -19.55 -21.06
N ARG A 257 -18.39 -19.39 -20.24
CA ARG A 257 -17.75 -20.51 -19.55
C ARG A 257 -18.73 -21.33 -18.70
N LYS A 258 -19.62 -20.66 -17.94
CA LYS A 258 -20.63 -21.34 -17.14
C LYS A 258 -21.63 -22.13 -17.98
N LEU A 259 -21.99 -21.64 -19.18
CA LEU A 259 -22.86 -22.35 -20.11
C LEU A 259 -22.15 -23.58 -20.72
N ASP A 260 -20.87 -23.42 -21.08
CA ASP A 260 -20.06 -24.52 -21.62
C ASP A 260 -19.89 -25.63 -20.55
N GLU A 261 -19.57 -25.29 -19.29
CA GLU A 261 -19.44 -26.23 -18.16
C GLU A 261 -20.79 -26.92 -17.77
N SER A 262 -21.93 -26.31 -18.07
CA SER A 262 -23.24 -26.91 -17.81
C SER A 262 -23.76 -27.80 -18.97
N ALA A 263 -23.06 -27.79 -20.11
CA ALA A 263 -23.41 -28.58 -21.31
C ALA A 263 -22.57 -29.86 -21.44
N GLU A 264 -21.53 -30.02 -20.60
CA GLU A 264 -20.74 -31.23 -20.38
C GLU A 264 -21.34 -32.08 -19.23
#